data_53667b14bc3530d437c45b6763808fda
#
_entry.id   53667b14bc3530d437c45b6763808fda
#
_cell.length_a   1.000
_cell.length_b   1.000
_cell.length_c   1.000
_cell.angle_alpha   90.00
_cell.angle_beta   90.00
_cell.angle_gamma   90.00
#
_symmetry.space_group_name_H-M   'P 1'
#
loop_
_entity.id
_entity.type
_entity.pdbx_description
1 polymer ?
#
loop_
_entity_poly.entity_id
_entity_poly.type
_entity_poly.pdbx_seq_one_letter_code
_entity_poly.pdbx_strand_id
1 'polypeptide(L)'
;AYRDVASDLEIKKKIMEFQRKFEVVAECEETELIRAARTSVALDKLIKSHQLGSMAYYYEGYPGNDYEDIVTSVIAGNTLLTGKNIPIAGECEVKNVQAMKILSLLKAGGSFSEFYAMDFKDDVILLGHDGPAHFAMSDGKVKLVPLPVYHGKPGKGLSIQMTVKNGPVTLLSVCEGKEGIFLLVESVPGPVLEIGNTNSRYRFSCGVKSFMENWSKAGPSHHCAIGIGHLASKLEKTGFLLNIPVIKIA
;
A
#
# COMPACT_ATOMS: atom_id res chain seq x y z
N ALA A 1 24.31 -6.06 -0.50
CA ALA A 1 24.74 -6.64 0.77
C ALA A 1 23.78 -7.72 1.28
N TYR A 2 22.55 -7.41 1.74
CA TYR A 2 21.62 -8.43 2.31
C TYR A 2 21.14 -9.48 1.30
N ARG A 3 21.03 -9.15 0.01
CA ARG A 3 20.67 -10.11 -1.05
C ARG A 3 21.79 -11.12 -1.29
N ASP A 4 23.05 -10.70 -1.16
CA ASP A 4 24.22 -11.52 -1.47
C ASP A 4 24.43 -12.62 -0.43
N VAL A 5 23.94 -12.42 0.79
CA VAL A 5 24.00 -13.38 1.89
C VAL A 5 22.70 -14.18 2.10
N ALA A 6 21.76 -14.09 1.16
CA ALA A 6 20.56 -14.93 1.17
C ALA A 6 20.92 -16.35 0.67
N SER A 7 20.81 -17.34 1.53
CA SER A 7 21.07 -18.74 1.20
C SER A 7 19.95 -19.36 0.36
N ASP A 8 20.28 -20.37 -0.44
CA ASP A 8 19.29 -21.10 -1.24
C ASP A 8 18.18 -21.72 -0.40
N LEU A 9 18.47 -22.14 0.81
CA LEU A 9 17.48 -22.66 1.73
C LEU A 9 16.48 -21.59 2.18
N GLU A 10 16.95 -20.36 2.48
CA GLU A 10 16.08 -19.24 2.82
C GLU A 10 15.20 -18.83 1.63
N ILE A 11 15.78 -18.81 0.42
CA ILE A 11 15.06 -18.50 -0.82
C ILE A 11 13.95 -19.53 -1.07
N LYS A 12 14.25 -20.82 -0.98
CA LYS A 12 13.25 -21.90 -1.13
C LYS A 12 12.11 -21.77 -0.10
N LYS A 13 12.44 -21.51 1.17
CA LYS A 13 11.43 -21.29 2.22
C LYS A 13 10.56 -20.05 1.90
N LYS A 14 11.14 -19.01 1.34
CA LYS A 14 10.41 -17.80 0.95
C LYS A 14 9.46 -18.05 -0.23
N ILE A 15 9.86 -18.83 -1.22
CA ILE A 15 8.98 -19.26 -2.32
C ILE A 15 7.79 -20.06 -1.77
N MET A 16 8.03 -20.97 -0.84
CA MET A 16 6.93 -21.70 -0.16
C MET A 16 6.01 -20.75 0.63
N GLU A 17 6.55 -19.69 1.25
CA GLU A 17 5.75 -18.65 1.90
C GLU A 17 4.88 -17.90 0.87
N PHE A 18 5.41 -17.56 -0.29
CA PHE A 18 4.65 -16.95 -1.40
C PHE A 18 3.50 -17.87 -1.83
N GLN A 19 3.77 -19.14 -2.14
CA GLN A 19 2.75 -20.12 -2.57
C GLN A 19 1.65 -20.33 -1.54
N ARG A 20 1.97 -20.21 -0.25
CA ARG A 20 0.99 -20.31 0.83
C ARG A 20 0.13 -19.05 0.97
N LYS A 21 0.74 -17.87 0.78
CA LYS A 21 0.09 -16.56 1.02
C LYS A 21 -0.59 -15.99 -0.21
N PHE A 22 -0.03 -16.24 -1.38
CA PHE A 22 -0.55 -15.80 -2.66
C PHE A 22 -1.11 -16.96 -3.48
N GLU A 23 -2.01 -16.64 -4.38
CA GLU A 23 -2.28 -17.45 -5.55
C GLU A 23 -1.26 -17.07 -6.62
N VAL A 24 -0.22 -17.89 -6.78
CA VAL A 24 0.82 -17.65 -7.78
C VAL A 24 0.27 -18.11 -9.12
N VAL A 25 0.08 -17.18 -10.07
CA VAL A 25 -0.45 -17.54 -11.38
C VAL A 25 0.60 -18.27 -12.23
N ALA A 26 0.14 -19.08 -13.19
CA ALA A 26 1.03 -19.93 -13.99
C ALA A 26 2.04 -19.15 -14.85
N GLU A 27 1.73 -17.91 -15.18
CA GLU A 27 2.55 -17.01 -15.98
C GLU A 27 3.76 -16.43 -15.20
N CYS A 28 3.82 -16.65 -13.89
CA CYS A 28 4.98 -16.24 -13.08
C CYS A 28 6.19 -17.14 -13.38
N GLU A 29 7.19 -16.59 -14.01
CA GLU A 29 8.44 -17.31 -14.30
C GLU A 29 9.18 -17.69 -13.02
N GLU A 30 9.77 -18.88 -12.98
CA GLU A 30 10.52 -19.38 -11.82
C GLU A 30 11.71 -18.45 -11.48
N THR A 31 12.38 -17.92 -12.48
CA THR A 31 13.49 -16.96 -12.31
C THR A 31 13.05 -15.71 -11.56
N GLU A 32 11.83 -15.17 -11.85
CA GLU A 32 11.26 -14.01 -11.18
C GLU A 32 10.80 -14.35 -9.76
N LEU A 33 10.27 -15.55 -9.52
CA LEU A 33 9.95 -16.02 -8.17
C LEU A 33 11.21 -16.14 -7.29
N ILE A 34 12.29 -16.69 -7.83
CA ILE A 34 13.58 -16.78 -7.12
C ILE A 34 14.13 -15.38 -6.82
N ARG A 35 14.06 -14.47 -7.79
CA ARG A 35 14.54 -13.09 -7.65
C ARG A 35 13.74 -12.33 -6.56
N ALA A 36 12.41 -12.40 -6.61
CA ALA A 36 11.54 -11.80 -5.62
C ALA A 36 11.74 -12.42 -4.23
N ALA A 37 11.91 -13.74 -4.15
CA ALA A 37 12.17 -14.43 -2.88
C ALA A 37 13.52 -14.01 -2.27
N ARG A 38 14.59 -13.91 -3.07
CA ARG A 38 15.90 -13.42 -2.62
C ARG A 38 15.82 -12.01 -2.06
N THR A 39 15.10 -11.12 -2.75
CA THR A 39 14.87 -9.74 -2.27
C THR A 39 14.02 -9.72 -1.01
N SER A 40 13.00 -10.57 -0.92
CA SER A 40 12.17 -10.68 0.29
C SER A 40 12.94 -11.18 1.52
N VAL A 41 13.87 -12.13 1.34
CA VAL A 41 14.80 -12.55 2.42
C VAL A 41 15.69 -11.39 2.85
N ALA A 42 16.21 -10.61 1.89
CA ALA A 42 17.02 -9.44 2.19
C ALA A 42 16.24 -8.37 2.97
N LEU A 43 14.98 -8.13 2.61
CA LEU A 43 14.09 -7.23 3.33
C LEU A 43 13.82 -7.70 4.77
N ASP A 44 13.55 -8.99 4.98
CA ASP A 44 13.38 -9.54 6.33
C ASP A 44 14.65 -9.32 7.18
N LYS A 45 15.84 -9.53 6.61
CA LYS A 45 17.12 -9.29 7.29
C LYS A 45 17.33 -7.81 7.61
N LEU A 46 17.02 -6.91 6.66
CA LEU A 46 17.10 -5.45 6.84
C LEU A 46 16.19 -5.00 7.99
N ILE A 47 14.91 -5.37 7.95
CA ILE A 47 13.92 -5.04 8.97
C ILE A 47 14.38 -5.51 10.36
N LYS A 48 14.86 -6.75 10.44
CA LYS A 48 15.31 -7.34 11.70
C LYS A 48 16.57 -6.67 12.25
N SER A 49 17.57 -6.44 11.40
CA SER A 49 18.86 -5.87 11.85
C SER A 49 18.74 -4.42 12.30
N HIS A 50 17.81 -3.65 11.74
CA HIS A 50 17.57 -2.25 12.08
C HIS A 50 16.34 -2.05 12.95
N GLN A 51 15.66 -3.10 13.38
CA GLN A 51 14.45 -3.06 14.21
C GLN A 51 13.37 -2.11 13.65
N LEU A 52 13.16 -2.14 12.32
CA LEU A 52 12.25 -1.25 11.65
C LEU A 52 10.79 -1.65 11.89
N GLY A 53 9.98 -0.70 12.31
CA GLY A 53 8.53 -0.87 12.47
C GLY A 53 7.73 -0.53 11.21
N SER A 54 8.36 0.14 10.24
CA SER A 54 7.82 0.52 8.93
C SER A 54 8.96 1.02 8.04
N MET A 55 8.73 1.15 6.73
CA MET A 55 9.73 1.64 5.79
C MET A 55 9.07 2.35 4.61
N ALA A 56 9.69 3.41 4.10
CA ALA A 56 9.42 3.96 2.78
C ALA A 56 10.62 3.67 1.87
N TYR A 57 10.36 3.39 0.59
CA TYR A 57 11.41 3.09 -0.37
C TYR A 57 11.23 3.85 -1.68
N TYR A 58 12.35 4.11 -2.37
CA TYR A 58 12.34 4.67 -3.71
C TYR A 58 12.17 3.55 -4.72
N TYR A 59 11.21 3.69 -5.63
CA TYR A 59 10.80 2.64 -6.55
C TYR A 59 11.48 2.71 -7.92
N GLU A 60 12.06 3.84 -8.27
CA GLU A 60 12.60 4.03 -9.61
C GLU A 60 14.01 3.48 -9.76
N GLY A 61 14.17 2.58 -10.72
CA GLY A 61 15.47 2.11 -11.21
C GLY A 61 15.75 2.65 -12.60
N TYR A 62 17.02 2.82 -12.94
CA TYR A 62 17.46 3.15 -14.29
C TYR A 62 17.90 1.87 -15.01
N PRO A 63 17.56 1.70 -16.31
CA PRO A 63 18.03 0.56 -17.08
C PRO A 63 19.54 0.39 -16.98
N GLY A 64 19.98 -0.81 -16.61
CA GLY A 64 21.41 -1.13 -16.38
C GLY A 64 21.98 -0.68 -15.04
N ASN A 65 21.15 -0.13 -14.15
CA ASN A 65 21.53 0.17 -12.77
C ASN A 65 21.33 -1.07 -11.89
N ASP A 66 22.28 -1.36 -10.98
CA ASP A 66 22.19 -2.47 -10.01
C ASP A 66 20.91 -2.40 -9.14
N TYR A 67 20.35 -1.20 -8.94
CA TYR A 67 19.12 -1.00 -8.18
C TYR A 67 17.87 -1.44 -8.94
N GLU A 68 17.86 -1.45 -10.27
CA GLU A 68 16.70 -1.89 -11.06
C GLU A 68 16.29 -3.31 -10.68
N ASP A 69 17.27 -4.22 -10.55
CA ASP A 69 17.01 -5.60 -10.17
C ASP A 69 16.43 -5.74 -8.75
N ILE A 70 16.73 -4.80 -7.86
CA ILE A 70 16.18 -4.76 -6.52
C ILE A 70 14.75 -4.21 -6.56
N VAL A 71 14.55 -3.00 -7.10
CA VAL A 71 13.25 -2.30 -7.00
C VAL A 71 12.14 -3.01 -7.78
N THR A 72 12.47 -3.70 -8.87
CA THR A 72 11.51 -4.52 -9.63
C THR A 72 11.21 -5.89 -9.00
N SER A 73 11.77 -6.20 -7.84
CA SER A 73 11.59 -7.48 -7.13
C SER A 73 11.08 -7.33 -5.68
N VAL A 74 10.72 -6.11 -5.25
CA VAL A 74 10.35 -5.86 -3.84
C VAL A 74 8.87 -6.11 -3.53
N ILE A 75 7.96 -6.06 -4.51
CA ILE A 75 6.51 -5.95 -4.27
C ILE A 75 5.97 -7.11 -3.44
N ALA A 76 6.33 -8.35 -3.79
CA ALA A 76 5.88 -9.53 -3.03
C ALA A 76 6.40 -9.52 -1.58
N GLY A 77 7.67 -9.17 -1.37
CA GLY A 77 8.27 -9.07 -0.04
C GLY A 77 7.66 -7.93 0.79
N ASN A 78 7.48 -6.77 0.19
CA ASN A 78 6.86 -5.61 0.83
C ASN A 78 5.40 -5.90 1.22
N THR A 79 4.65 -6.64 0.39
CA THR A 79 3.28 -7.08 0.70
C THR A 79 3.28 -8.04 1.90
N LEU A 80 4.23 -8.99 1.98
CA LEU A 80 4.36 -9.86 3.15
C LEU A 80 4.65 -9.07 4.43
N LEU A 81 5.55 -8.09 4.36
CA LEU A 81 5.90 -7.24 5.51
C LEU A 81 4.71 -6.39 5.95
N THR A 82 4.03 -5.74 5.00
CA THR A 82 2.83 -4.95 5.26
C THR A 82 1.76 -5.81 5.93
N GLY A 83 1.52 -7.03 5.45
CA GLY A 83 0.61 -8.00 6.07
C GLY A 83 1.04 -8.52 7.44
N LYS A 84 2.29 -8.30 7.85
CA LYS A 84 2.84 -8.59 9.19
C LYS A 84 2.88 -7.35 10.10
N ASN A 85 2.13 -6.30 9.77
CA ASN A 85 2.08 -5.01 10.48
C ASN A 85 3.41 -4.23 10.45
N ILE A 86 4.21 -4.42 9.42
CA ILE A 86 5.38 -3.63 9.07
C ILE A 86 5.07 -2.93 7.74
N PRO A 87 4.32 -1.82 7.75
CA PRO A 87 3.90 -1.14 6.53
C PRO A 87 5.08 -0.68 5.70
N ILE A 88 4.95 -0.86 4.39
CA ILE A 88 5.96 -0.41 3.43
C ILE A 88 5.27 0.51 2.41
N ALA A 89 5.69 1.77 2.34
CA ALA A 89 5.23 2.72 1.35
C ALA A 89 6.22 2.83 0.19
N GLY A 90 5.69 2.98 -1.01
CA GLY A 90 6.47 3.36 -2.19
C GLY A 90 6.84 4.85 -2.19
N GLU A 91 7.57 5.27 -3.22
CA GLU A 91 7.77 6.68 -3.59
C GLU A 91 8.37 7.58 -2.51
N CYS A 92 9.16 6.99 -1.59
CA CYS A 92 9.72 7.69 -0.42
C CYS A 92 8.64 8.39 0.46
N GLU A 93 7.40 7.92 0.41
CA GLU A 93 6.25 8.52 1.10
C GLU A 93 6.28 8.24 2.62
N VAL A 94 7.19 8.91 3.32
CA VAL A 94 7.38 8.74 4.77
C VAL A 94 6.10 9.11 5.55
N LYS A 95 5.39 10.16 5.16
CA LYS A 95 4.13 10.57 5.81
C LYS A 95 3.03 9.53 5.59
N ASN A 96 2.94 8.97 4.38
CA ASN A 96 1.94 7.95 4.10
C ASN A 96 2.23 6.63 4.83
N VAL A 97 3.51 6.23 4.98
CA VAL A 97 3.81 5.04 5.80
C VAL A 97 3.46 5.23 7.27
N GLN A 98 3.50 6.45 7.80
CA GLN A 98 2.99 6.76 9.15
C GLN A 98 1.47 6.57 9.21
N ALA A 99 0.73 7.07 8.22
CA ALA A 99 -0.70 6.85 8.11
C ALA A 99 -1.05 5.35 8.05
N MET A 100 -0.33 4.57 7.22
CA MET A 100 -0.48 3.12 7.16
C MET A 100 -0.20 2.47 8.53
N LYS A 101 0.83 2.93 9.26
CA LYS A 101 1.17 2.40 10.58
C LYS A 101 0.09 2.69 11.61
N ILE A 102 -0.49 3.87 11.61
CA ILE A 102 -1.62 4.23 12.48
C ILE A 102 -2.80 3.28 12.22
N LEU A 103 -3.19 3.08 10.96
CA LEU A 103 -4.28 2.17 10.60
C LEU A 103 -3.97 0.71 10.97
N SER A 104 -2.73 0.28 10.81
CA SER A 104 -2.26 -1.05 11.21
C SER A 104 -2.38 -1.27 12.73
N LEU A 105 -2.00 -0.29 13.55
CA LEU A 105 -2.15 -0.33 15.00
C LEU A 105 -3.62 -0.36 15.44
N LEU A 106 -4.50 0.25 14.67
CA LEU A 106 -5.96 0.17 14.86
C LEU A 106 -6.57 -1.15 14.34
N LYS A 107 -5.73 -2.08 13.85
CA LYS A 107 -6.15 -3.39 13.28
C LYS A 107 -7.07 -3.24 12.05
N ALA A 108 -6.91 -2.19 11.31
CA ALA A 108 -7.70 -1.87 10.12
C ALA A 108 -7.01 -2.23 8.80
N GLY A 109 -5.86 -2.89 8.85
CA GLY A 109 -5.01 -3.10 7.69
C GLY A 109 -4.03 -1.93 7.54
N GLY A 110 -4.28 -1.01 6.65
CA GLY A 110 -3.39 0.09 6.30
C GLY A 110 -2.58 -0.23 5.05
N SER A 111 -3.20 -0.02 3.90
CA SER A 111 -2.58 -0.19 2.59
C SER A 111 -2.23 1.16 1.99
N PHE A 112 -1.15 1.21 1.22
CA PHE A 112 -0.83 2.35 0.37
C PHE A 112 -1.89 2.47 -0.72
N SER A 113 -2.35 3.68 -1.01
CA SER A 113 -3.35 3.94 -2.04
C SER A 113 -3.17 5.34 -2.61
N GLU A 114 -3.68 5.55 -3.82
CA GLU A 114 -3.68 6.84 -4.50
C GLU A 114 -4.97 7.06 -5.29
N PHE A 115 -5.24 8.32 -5.63
CA PHE A 115 -6.37 8.71 -6.46
C PHE A 115 -6.01 8.54 -7.94
N TYR A 116 -6.50 7.47 -8.57
CA TYR A 116 -6.23 7.19 -9.98
C TYR A 116 -7.13 7.98 -10.92
N ALA A 117 -8.43 8.04 -10.62
CA ALA A 117 -9.39 8.72 -11.47
C ALA A 117 -10.63 9.17 -10.70
N MET A 118 -11.24 10.26 -11.15
CA MET A 118 -12.51 10.79 -10.68
C MET A 118 -13.54 10.63 -11.78
N ASP A 119 -14.61 9.90 -11.49
CA ASP A 119 -15.76 9.79 -12.38
C ASP A 119 -16.89 10.67 -11.85
N PHE A 120 -17.01 11.87 -12.43
CA PHE A 120 -18.03 12.83 -12.03
C PHE A 120 -19.44 12.45 -12.52
N LYS A 121 -19.57 11.54 -13.48
CA LYS A 121 -20.87 11.06 -13.96
C LYS A 121 -21.44 10.01 -13.01
N ASP A 122 -20.62 9.06 -12.63
CA ASP A 122 -21.03 7.98 -11.70
C ASP A 122 -20.84 8.40 -10.22
N ASP A 123 -20.26 9.59 -9.99
CA ASP A 123 -19.96 10.15 -8.66
C ASP A 123 -19.11 9.20 -7.79
N VAL A 124 -18.03 8.68 -8.38
CA VAL A 124 -17.09 7.76 -7.73
C VAL A 124 -15.64 8.14 -7.98
N ILE A 125 -14.78 7.76 -7.05
CA ILE A 125 -13.32 7.87 -7.20
C ILE A 125 -12.74 6.46 -7.27
N LEU A 126 -11.88 6.23 -8.26
CA LEU A 126 -11.02 5.07 -8.35
C LEU A 126 -9.80 5.28 -7.48
N LEU A 127 -9.64 4.42 -6.48
CA LEU A 127 -8.47 4.35 -5.60
C LEU A 127 -7.75 3.03 -5.83
N GLY A 128 -6.44 3.06 -5.82
CA GLY A 128 -5.62 1.86 -5.92
C GLY A 128 -4.13 2.17 -5.80
N HIS A 129 -3.31 1.19 -6.06
CA HIS A 129 -1.86 1.33 -6.20
C HIS A 129 -1.26 0.07 -6.83
N ASP A 130 -0.26 0.22 -7.67
CA ASP A 130 0.42 -0.90 -8.37
C ASP A 130 1.53 -1.56 -7.51
N GLY A 131 1.72 -1.09 -6.29
CA GLY A 131 2.73 -1.57 -5.35
C GLY A 131 2.21 -2.58 -4.33
N PRO A 132 2.89 -2.68 -3.17
CA PRO A 132 2.49 -3.57 -2.10
C PRO A 132 1.16 -3.17 -1.47
N ALA A 133 0.40 -4.17 -1.01
CA ALA A 133 -0.86 -3.96 -0.31
C ALA A 133 -0.98 -4.82 0.95
N HIS A 134 -2.02 -4.59 1.73
CA HIS A 134 -2.28 -5.32 2.97
C HIS A 134 -3.30 -6.44 2.76
N PHE A 135 -2.95 -7.69 3.07
CA PHE A 135 -3.83 -8.86 2.90
C PHE A 135 -5.20 -8.73 3.58
N ALA A 136 -5.28 -8.06 4.74
CA ALA A 136 -6.55 -7.90 5.46
C ALA A 136 -7.61 -7.12 4.68
N MET A 137 -7.19 -6.38 3.66
CA MET A 137 -8.07 -5.58 2.81
C MET A 137 -8.59 -6.34 1.60
N SER A 138 -8.00 -7.50 1.29
CA SER A 138 -8.37 -8.27 0.11
C SER A 138 -9.74 -8.96 0.26
N ASP A 139 -10.53 -8.90 -0.79
CA ASP A 139 -11.68 -9.78 -0.98
C ASP A 139 -11.19 -11.07 -1.66
N GLY A 140 -10.95 -12.08 -0.86
CA GLY A 140 -10.36 -13.35 -1.32
C GLY A 140 -8.83 -13.39 -1.28
N LYS A 141 -8.27 -14.33 -2.03
CA LYS A 141 -6.82 -14.57 -2.03
C LYS A 141 -6.11 -13.57 -2.96
N VAL A 142 -5.06 -12.95 -2.45
CA VAL A 142 -4.21 -12.06 -3.24
C VAL A 142 -3.44 -12.88 -4.28
N LYS A 143 -3.48 -12.46 -5.55
CA LYS A 143 -2.73 -13.09 -6.64
C LYS A 143 -1.33 -12.49 -6.73
N LEU A 144 -0.36 -13.33 -7.05
CA LEU A 144 0.97 -12.92 -7.48
C LEU A 144 1.03 -13.09 -9.00
N VAL A 145 1.29 -12.01 -9.71
CA VAL A 145 1.20 -11.92 -11.17
C VAL A 145 2.49 -11.33 -11.75
N PRO A 146 2.84 -11.60 -13.01
CA PRO A 146 3.89 -10.86 -13.69
C PRO A 146 3.59 -9.37 -13.73
N LEU A 147 4.62 -8.54 -13.70
CA LEU A 147 4.53 -7.10 -13.84
C LEU A 147 4.82 -6.70 -15.31
N PRO A 148 3.80 -6.58 -16.16
CA PRO A 148 4.02 -6.37 -17.61
C PRO A 148 4.46 -4.96 -17.97
N VAL A 149 4.09 -3.99 -17.13
CA VAL A 149 4.43 -2.57 -17.31
C VAL A 149 4.88 -2.01 -15.97
N TYR A 150 5.95 -1.23 -15.99
CA TYR A 150 6.49 -0.55 -14.83
C TYR A 150 6.75 0.92 -15.17
N HIS A 151 5.91 1.83 -14.68
CA HIS A 151 5.97 3.28 -14.95
C HIS A 151 6.07 3.62 -16.45
N GLY A 152 5.19 3.00 -17.26
CA GLY A 152 5.12 3.24 -18.71
C GLY A 152 6.24 2.60 -19.54
N LYS A 153 7.09 1.78 -18.93
CA LYS A 153 8.16 1.01 -19.60
C LYS A 153 7.81 -0.49 -19.58
N PRO A 154 8.43 -1.33 -20.44
CA PRO A 154 8.30 -2.78 -20.31
C PRO A 154 8.63 -3.22 -18.88
N GLY A 155 7.71 -3.94 -18.25
CA GLY A 155 7.85 -4.37 -16.87
C GLY A 155 8.81 -5.53 -16.72
N LYS A 156 9.29 -5.70 -15.49
CA LYS A 156 10.10 -6.83 -15.05
C LYS A 156 9.73 -7.13 -13.61
N GLY A 157 9.63 -8.41 -13.27
CA GLY A 157 9.34 -8.83 -11.92
C GLY A 157 7.90 -9.26 -11.68
N LEU A 158 7.53 -9.27 -10.43
CA LEU A 158 6.22 -9.71 -9.96
C LEU A 158 5.48 -8.59 -9.24
N SER A 159 4.18 -8.53 -9.47
CA SER A 159 3.25 -7.64 -8.79
C SER A 159 2.17 -8.44 -8.10
N ILE A 160 1.31 -7.75 -7.37
CA ILE A 160 0.13 -8.34 -6.76
C ILE A 160 -1.15 -7.85 -7.46
N GLN A 161 -2.18 -8.69 -7.39
CA GLN A 161 -3.51 -8.36 -7.85
C GLN A 161 -4.51 -8.73 -6.75
N MET A 162 -5.31 -7.76 -6.34
CA MET A 162 -6.37 -7.97 -5.37
C MET A 162 -7.48 -6.93 -5.53
N THR A 163 -8.69 -7.30 -5.12
CA THR A 163 -9.80 -6.37 -4.96
C THR A 163 -10.00 -6.08 -3.47
N VAL A 164 -10.26 -4.84 -3.12
CA VAL A 164 -10.55 -4.47 -1.75
C VAL A 164 -11.96 -4.97 -1.37
N LYS A 165 -12.11 -5.50 -0.16
CA LYS A 165 -13.40 -5.95 0.36
C LYS A 165 -14.46 -4.86 0.27
N ASN A 166 -15.66 -5.27 -0.14
CA ASN A 166 -16.83 -4.42 -0.02
C ASN A 166 -17.09 -4.01 1.43
N GLY A 167 -17.48 -2.76 1.61
CA GLY A 167 -17.83 -2.23 2.91
C GLY A 167 -17.16 -0.88 3.23
N PRO A 168 -17.30 -0.40 4.46
CA PRO A 168 -16.74 0.88 4.85
C PRO A 168 -15.22 0.83 4.89
N VAL A 169 -14.61 1.92 4.44
CA VAL A 169 -13.17 2.16 4.57
C VAL A 169 -12.92 3.55 5.16
N THR A 170 -11.73 3.76 5.64
CA THR A 170 -11.26 5.08 6.08
C THR A 170 -9.99 5.41 5.32
N LEU A 171 -9.96 6.58 4.70
CA LEU A 171 -8.78 7.19 4.12
C LEU A 171 -8.08 8.01 5.19
N LEU A 172 -6.77 7.91 5.27
CA LEU A 172 -5.95 8.65 6.24
C LEU A 172 -4.72 9.21 5.54
N SER A 173 -4.49 10.50 5.72
CA SER A 173 -3.23 11.13 5.33
C SER A 173 -2.61 11.83 6.53
N VAL A 174 -1.29 11.73 6.69
CA VAL A 174 -0.50 12.52 7.63
C VAL A 174 0.05 13.71 6.84
N CYS A 175 -0.30 14.90 7.27
CA CYS A 175 0.03 16.14 6.57
C CYS A 175 0.90 17.04 7.44
N GLU A 176 1.64 17.93 6.80
CA GLU A 176 2.42 18.98 7.44
C GLU A 176 1.94 20.33 6.94
N GLY A 177 1.53 21.17 7.85
CA GLY A 177 1.07 22.52 7.57
C GLY A 177 1.89 23.56 8.35
N LYS A 178 1.48 24.83 8.27
CA LYS A 178 2.16 25.94 8.97
C LYS A 178 2.18 25.77 10.49
N GLU A 179 1.20 25.08 11.04
CA GLU A 179 1.02 24.86 12.49
C GLU A 179 1.56 23.49 12.95
N GLY A 180 2.21 22.73 12.06
CA GLY A 180 2.76 21.41 12.37
C GLY A 180 2.03 20.27 11.66
N ILE A 181 2.08 19.08 12.27
CA ILE A 181 1.52 17.85 11.71
C ILE A 181 0.02 17.77 12.04
N PHE A 182 -0.79 17.35 11.08
CA PHE A 182 -2.20 17.04 11.29
C PHE A 182 -2.62 15.75 10.56
N LEU A 183 -3.72 15.16 11.00
CA LEU A 183 -4.34 14.00 10.34
C LEU A 183 -5.52 14.46 9.51
N LEU A 184 -5.53 14.07 8.23
CA LEU A 184 -6.64 14.26 7.33
C LEU A 184 -7.39 12.94 7.19
N VAL A 185 -8.68 12.93 7.50
CA VAL A 185 -9.48 11.72 7.61
C VAL A 185 -10.76 11.83 6.82
N GLU A 186 -11.07 10.78 6.06
CA GLU A 186 -12.36 10.54 5.44
C GLU A 186 -12.80 9.10 5.68
N SER A 187 -14.06 8.90 6.07
CA SER A 187 -14.66 7.58 6.25
C SER A 187 -15.80 7.39 5.25
N VAL A 188 -15.57 6.55 4.26
CA VAL A 188 -16.53 6.27 3.19
C VAL A 188 -17.53 5.21 3.65
N PRO A 189 -18.84 5.48 3.61
CA PRO A 189 -19.83 4.42 3.78
C PRO A 189 -19.81 3.49 2.57
N GLY A 190 -19.75 2.15 2.80
CA GLY A 190 -19.86 1.18 1.71
C GLY A 190 -21.18 1.33 0.93
N PRO A 191 -21.39 0.61 -0.19
CA PRO A 191 -20.53 -0.42 -0.76
C PRO A 191 -19.38 0.17 -1.59
N VAL A 192 -18.30 -0.59 -1.66
CA VAL A 192 -17.19 -0.35 -2.57
C VAL A 192 -17.53 -0.97 -3.93
N LEU A 193 -17.27 -0.23 -5.01
CA LEU A 193 -17.43 -0.76 -6.37
C LEU A 193 -16.13 -1.41 -6.83
N GLU A 194 -16.14 -2.71 -6.99
CA GLU A 194 -14.98 -3.50 -7.37
C GLU A 194 -14.68 -3.39 -8.86
N ILE A 195 -13.42 -3.26 -9.22
CA ILE A 195 -12.95 -3.19 -10.61
C ILE A 195 -11.74 -4.10 -10.89
N GLY A 196 -11.32 -4.91 -9.93
CA GLY A 196 -10.15 -5.78 -10.06
C GLY A 196 -8.82 -5.09 -9.75
N ASN A 197 -7.72 -5.83 -9.88
CA ASN A 197 -6.37 -5.46 -9.45
C ASN A 197 -6.31 -5.08 -7.97
N THR A 198 -5.48 -4.11 -7.59
CA THR A 198 -5.46 -3.55 -6.23
C THR A 198 -6.40 -2.37 -6.06
N ASN A 199 -7.44 -2.30 -6.86
CA ASN A 199 -8.27 -1.13 -7.06
C ASN A 199 -9.70 -1.35 -6.60
N SER A 200 -10.33 -0.27 -6.14
CA SER A 200 -11.76 -0.21 -5.90
C SER A 200 -12.30 1.19 -6.13
N ARG A 201 -13.60 1.30 -6.41
CA ARG A 201 -14.27 2.57 -6.59
C ARG A 201 -15.09 2.93 -5.35
N TYR A 202 -14.96 4.16 -4.90
CA TYR A 202 -15.60 4.66 -3.68
C TYR A 202 -16.53 5.82 -3.99
N ARG A 203 -17.69 5.82 -3.34
CA ARG A 203 -18.66 6.93 -3.38
C ARG A 203 -18.64 7.65 -2.05
N PHE A 204 -18.46 8.97 -2.11
CA PHE A 204 -18.43 9.84 -0.94
C PHE A 204 -19.79 10.48 -0.69
N SER A 205 -20.17 10.64 0.57
CA SER A 205 -21.47 11.22 0.92
C SER A 205 -21.66 12.66 0.44
N CYS A 206 -20.56 13.43 0.39
CA CYS A 206 -20.56 14.81 -0.10
C CYS A 206 -20.39 14.92 -1.65
N GLY A 207 -20.28 13.78 -2.34
CA GLY A 207 -19.97 13.71 -3.77
C GLY A 207 -18.52 13.97 -4.10
N VAL A 208 -18.09 13.43 -5.25
CA VAL A 208 -16.67 13.47 -5.70
C VAL A 208 -16.11 14.88 -5.77
N LYS A 209 -16.90 15.84 -6.32
CA LYS A 209 -16.45 17.22 -6.48
C LYS A 209 -16.11 17.85 -5.13
N SER A 210 -17.06 17.82 -4.19
CA SER A 210 -16.89 18.41 -2.86
C SER A 210 -15.77 17.73 -2.09
N PHE A 211 -15.68 16.40 -2.17
CA PHE A 211 -14.60 15.65 -1.56
C PHE A 211 -13.24 16.10 -2.08
N MET A 212 -13.04 16.15 -3.39
CA MET A 212 -11.76 16.56 -4.00
C MET A 212 -11.41 18.01 -3.69
N GLU A 213 -12.39 18.92 -3.66
CA GLU A 213 -12.15 20.30 -3.27
C GLU A 213 -11.66 20.40 -1.82
N ASN A 214 -12.31 19.69 -0.89
CA ASN A 214 -11.95 19.71 0.53
C ASN A 214 -10.61 19.03 0.79
N TRP A 215 -10.37 17.87 0.14
CA TRP A 215 -9.10 17.16 0.21
C TRP A 215 -7.95 18.04 -0.28
N SER A 216 -8.11 18.65 -1.46
CA SER A 216 -7.09 19.53 -2.06
C SER A 216 -6.83 20.79 -1.22
N LYS A 217 -7.87 21.41 -0.64
CA LYS A 217 -7.72 22.57 0.27
C LYS A 217 -6.91 22.25 1.51
N ALA A 218 -6.99 21.01 2.00
CA ALA A 218 -6.20 20.55 3.15
C ALA A 218 -4.72 20.29 2.79
N GLY A 219 -4.37 20.15 1.51
CA GLY A 219 -3.00 20.12 1.02
C GLY A 219 -2.22 18.81 1.14
N PRO A 220 -2.86 17.62 1.22
CA PRO A 220 -2.12 16.35 1.17
C PRO A 220 -1.64 16.06 -0.25
N SER A 221 -0.77 15.05 -0.37
CA SER A 221 -0.48 14.44 -1.67
C SER A 221 -1.70 13.67 -2.20
N HIS A 222 -1.63 13.16 -3.44
CA HIS A 222 -2.64 12.26 -4.00
C HIS A 222 -2.57 10.84 -3.40
N HIS A 223 -1.53 10.55 -2.63
CA HIS A 223 -1.40 9.32 -1.86
C HIS A 223 -2.11 9.42 -0.51
N CYS A 224 -2.73 8.33 -0.11
CA CYS A 224 -3.30 8.15 1.23
C CYS A 224 -3.15 6.70 1.68
N ALA A 225 -3.29 6.47 2.97
CA ALA A 225 -3.46 5.14 3.50
C ALA A 225 -4.95 4.80 3.55
N ILE A 226 -5.30 3.55 3.20
CA ILE A 226 -6.67 3.05 3.29
C ILE A 226 -6.75 1.92 4.33
N GLY A 227 -7.76 1.96 5.18
CA GLY A 227 -8.05 0.94 6.20
C GLY A 227 -9.51 0.54 6.22
N ILE A 228 -9.80 -0.69 6.65
CA ILE A 228 -11.16 -1.23 6.75
C ILE A 228 -11.90 -0.61 7.94
N GLY A 229 -13.15 -0.20 7.69
CA GLY A 229 -14.09 0.29 8.69
C GLY A 229 -14.18 1.81 8.79
N HIS A 230 -15.19 2.28 9.55
CA HIS A 230 -15.35 3.69 9.92
C HIS A 230 -14.46 3.99 11.13
N LEU A 231 -13.32 4.63 10.92
CA LEU A 231 -12.32 4.88 11.96
C LEU A 231 -12.17 6.34 12.35
N ALA A 232 -12.90 7.27 11.73
CA ALA A 232 -12.76 8.70 11.97
C ALA A 232 -12.82 9.05 13.48
N SER A 233 -13.81 8.53 14.20
CA SER A 233 -13.92 8.76 15.65
C SER A 233 -12.76 8.19 16.48
N LYS A 234 -12.17 7.05 16.06
CA LYS A 234 -10.98 6.51 16.73
C LYS A 234 -9.75 7.37 16.43
N LEU A 235 -9.65 7.87 15.22
CA LEU A 235 -8.55 8.73 14.79
C LEU A 235 -8.62 10.11 15.48
N GLU A 236 -9.82 10.66 15.67
CA GLU A 236 -10.00 11.88 16.48
C GLU A 236 -9.50 11.70 17.92
N LYS A 237 -9.87 10.57 18.56
CA LYS A 237 -9.35 10.23 19.90
C LYS A 237 -7.83 10.04 19.90
N THR A 238 -7.29 9.41 18.87
CA THR A 238 -5.83 9.24 18.71
C THR A 238 -5.14 10.60 18.57
N GLY A 239 -5.68 11.47 17.71
CA GLY A 239 -5.19 12.84 17.55
C GLY A 239 -5.21 13.63 18.85
N PHE A 240 -6.33 13.54 19.60
CA PHE A 240 -6.44 14.18 20.91
C PHE A 240 -5.35 13.70 21.90
N LEU A 241 -5.13 12.37 21.98
CA LEU A 241 -4.11 11.79 22.87
C LEU A 241 -2.69 12.17 22.50
N LEU A 242 -2.41 12.34 21.21
CA LEU A 242 -1.10 12.68 20.68
C LEU A 242 -0.90 14.20 20.52
N ASN A 243 -1.91 15.00 20.85
CA ASN A 243 -1.94 16.44 20.58
C ASN A 243 -1.69 16.77 19.09
N ILE A 244 -2.30 16.01 18.21
CA ILE A 244 -2.24 16.19 16.76
C ILE A 244 -3.64 16.54 16.25
N PRO A 245 -3.84 17.69 15.58
CA PRO A 245 -5.11 18.06 14.98
C PRO A 245 -5.61 17.01 13.99
N VAL A 246 -6.94 16.78 13.96
CA VAL A 246 -7.59 15.89 13.00
C VAL A 246 -8.58 16.69 12.20
N ILE A 247 -8.44 16.72 10.88
CA ILE A 247 -9.34 17.38 9.95
C ILE A 247 -10.19 16.33 9.26
N LYS A 248 -11.50 16.41 9.40
CA LYS A 248 -12.44 15.61 8.61
C LYS A 248 -12.74 16.29 7.29
N ILE A 249 -12.87 15.52 6.24
CA ILE A 249 -13.16 16.03 4.90
C ILE A 249 -14.65 16.19 4.65
N ALA A 250 -15.50 15.32 5.22
CA ALA A 250 -16.96 15.39 5.10
C ALA A 250 -17.66 15.38 6.45
#